data_43a0546f7d929efce610a220eb5d8800
#
_entry.id   43a0546f7d929efce610a220eb5d8800
#
_cell.length_a   1.000
_cell.length_b   1.000
_cell.length_c   1.000
_cell.angle_alpha   90.00
_cell.angle_beta   90.00
_cell.angle_gamma   90.00
#
_symmetry.space_group_name_H-M   'P 1'
#
loop_
_entity.id
_entity.type
_entity.pdbx_description
1 polymer ?
#
loop_
_entity_poly.entity_id
_entity_poly.type
_entity_poly.pdbx_seq_one_letter_code
_entity_poly.pdbx_strand_id
1 'polypeptide(L)'
;MFDNLSLLGLVPMLNLQLLLDGLLIGSVFALAAYGLALVWGVMNIKNLAQGDFVIMGGYITYTLSQPPINLHPILSIPIIFVLMFVFGWGLYHTIIKRVIERDLFTSLLATFGLAIVIQQLINLAYGPDVQTAEAGMEIREFFGGEITIADTKLVSFLLALVVALLITFFMKKSRMGRAIRATSQNARAAR
;
A
#
# COMPACT_ATOMS: atom_id res chain seq x y z
N MET A 1 2.50 -31.01 14.14
CA MET A 1 3.32 -29.98 13.47
C MET A 1 4.12 -30.56 12.30
N PHE A 2 4.70 -31.77 12.42
CA PHE A 2 5.46 -32.42 11.34
C PHE A 2 4.59 -33.04 10.25
N ASP A 3 3.32 -33.39 10.55
CA ASP A 3 2.38 -33.90 9.55
C ASP A 3 2.04 -32.90 8.43
N ASN A 4 2.06 -31.60 8.74
CA ASN A 4 1.87 -30.56 7.73
C ASN A 4 3.07 -30.40 6.76
N LEU A 5 4.28 -30.78 7.20
CA LEU A 5 5.46 -30.76 6.34
C LEU A 5 5.46 -31.96 5.36
N SER A 6 4.89 -33.08 5.73
CA SER A 6 4.75 -34.22 4.83
C SER A 6 3.73 -33.93 3.70
N LEU A 7 2.71 -33.10 3.94
CA LEU A 7 1.76 -32.64 2.93
C LEU A 7 2.42 -31.79 1.82
N LEU A 8 3.50 -31.08 2.15
CA LEU A 8 4.26 -30.32 1.15
C LEU A 8 4.87 -31.23 0.06
N GLY A 9 5.26 -32.44 0.42
CA GLY A 9 5.78 -33.45 -0.53
C GLY A 9 4.68 -34.18 -1.32
N LEU A 10 3.47 -34.27 -0.75
CA LEU A 10 2.35 -35.03 -1.33
C LEU A 10 1.57 -34.26 -2.39
N VAL A 11 1.54 -32.92 -2.29
CA VAL A 11 0.74 -32.05 -3.19
C VAL A 11 1.60 -30.91 -3.74
N PRO A 12 2.52 -31.17 -4.68
CA PRO A 12 3.45 -30.17 -5.19
C PRO A 12 2.76 -29.00 -5.88
N MET A 13 1.62 -29.21 -6.55
CA MET A 13 0.86 -28.15 -7.21
C MET A 13 0.23 -27.16 -6.24
N LEU A 14 -0.22 -27.63 -5.05
CA LEU A 14 -0.69 -26.75 -4.00
C LEU A 14 0.42 -25.84 -3.47
N ASN A 15 1.64 -26.36 -3.34
CA ASN A 15 2.78 -25.55 -2.91
C ASN A 15 3.11 -24.46 -3.92
N LEU A 16 3.06 -24.79 -5.21
CA LEU A 16 3.26 -23.82 -6.29
C LEU A 16 2.18 -22.73 -6.27
N GLN A 17 0.92 -23.12 -6.06
CA GLN A 17 -0.20 -22.20 -5.88
C GLN A 17 0.06 -21.22 -4.72
N LEU A 18 0.45 -21.73 -3.55
CA LEU A 18 0.72 -20.91 -2.36
C LEU A 18 1.91 -19.96 -2.57
N LEU A 19 2.96 -20.40 -3.25
CA LEU A 19 4.11 -19.55 -3.59
C LEU A 19 3.72 -18.43 -4.57
N LEU A 20 2.93 -18.74 -5.58
CA LEU A 20 2.42 -17.75 -6.54
C LEU A 20 1.52 -16.73 -5.85
N ASP A 21 0.57 -17.17 -5.06
CA ASP A 21 -0.32 -16.30 -4.29
C ASP A 21 0.47 -15.41 -3.31
N GLY A 22 1.43 -16.00 -2.61
CA GLY A 22 2.31 -15.25 -1.71
C GLY A 22 3.14 -14.20 -2.43
N LEU A 23 3.67 -14.49 -3.62
CA LEU A 23 4.42 -13.53 -4.44
C LEU A 23 3.53 -12.39 -4.93
N LEU A 24 2.35 -12.71 -5.46
CA LEU A 24 1.42 -11.73 -6.02
C LEU A 24 0.91 -10.77 -4.94
N ILE A 25 0.44 -11.29 -3.83
CA ILE A 25 -0.03 -10.49 -2.69
C ILE A 25 1.14 -9.75 -2.01
N GLY A 26 2.26 -10.44 -1.82
CA GLY A 26 3.47 -9.89 -1.21
C GLY A 26 4.02 -8.66 -1.93
N SER A 27 3.84 -8.57 -3.26
CA SER A 27 4.25 -7.41 -4.04
C SER A 27 3.53 -6.11 -3.66
N VAL A 28 2.25 -6.20 -3.31
CA VAL A 28 1.45 -5.05 -2.85
C VAL A 28 1.95 -4.58 -1.48
N PHE A 29 2.20 -5.52 -0.56
CA PHE A 29 2.80 -5.19 0.73
C PHE A 29 4.22 -4.63 0.60
N ALA A 30 5.01 -5.15 -0.34
CA ALA A 30 6.35 -4.63 -0.64
C ALA A 30 6.29 -3.18 -1.15
N LEU A 31 5.31 -2.84 -1.99
CA LEU A 31 5.10 -1.46 -2.45
C LEU A 31 4.71 -0.53 -1.29
N ALA A 32 3.81 -0.97 -0.41
CA ALA A 32 3.43 -0.21 0.79
C ALA A 32 4.62 0.00 1.72
N ALA A 33 5.43 -1.04 1.96
CA ALA A 33 6.66 -0.96 2.75
C ALA A 33 7.71 -0.04 2.11
N TYR A 34 7.81 -0.03 0.78
CA TYR A 34 8.68 0.88 0.04
C TYR A 34 8.28 2.35 0.26
N GLY A 35 6.97 2.65 0.23
CA GLY A 35 6.45 3.97 0.59
C GLY A 35 6.83 4.39 2.01
N LEU A 36 6.66 3.50 2.99
CA LEU A 36 7.07 3.75 4.37
C LEU A 36 8.58 4.00 4.50
N ALA A 37 9.40 3.20 3.81
CA ALA A 37 10.85 3.35 3.82
C ALA A 37 11.30 4.71 3.25
N LEU A 38 10.61 5.21 2.21
CA LEU A 38 10.89 6.55 1.66
C LEU A 38 10.57 7.65 2.67
N VAL A 39 9.40 7.59 3.32
CA VAL A 39 9.01 8.59 4.33
C VAL A 39 9.99 8.56 5.51
N TRP A 40 10.31 7.37 6.02
CA TRP A 40 11.27 7.25 7.12
C TRP A 40 12.67 7.72 6.72
N GLY A 41 13.15 7.34 5.54
CA GLY A 41 14.47 7.74 5.06
C GLY A 41 14.66 9.25 4.89
N VAL A 42 13.58 9.98 4.58
CA VAL A 42 13.64 11.43 4.34
C VAL A 42 13.34 12.25 5.59
N MET A 43 12.30 11.86 6.32
CA MET A 43 11.77 12.65 7.44
C MET A 43 12.19 12.10 8.82
N ASN A 44 12.78 10.91 8.85
CA ASN A 44 13.12 10.17 10.08
C ASN A 44 11.93 9.97 11.03
N ILE A 45 10.72 9.93 10.46
CA ILE A 45 9.46 9.67 11.18
C ILE A 45 9.00 8.27 10.91
N LYS A 46 8.70 7.53 11.96
CA LYS A 46 8.02 6.22 11.86
C LYS A 46 6.51 6.47 11.84
N ASN A 47 5.91 6.34 10.66
CA ASN A 47 4.47 6.54 10.49
C ASN A 47 3.72 5.23 10.75
N LEU A 48 3.07 5.11 11.90
CA LEU A 48 2.26 3.94 12.25
C LEU A 48 0.91 3.91 11.51
N ALA A 49 0.43 5.04 10.98
CA ALA A 49 -0.81 5.11 10.19
C ALA A 49 -0.64 4.66 8.73
N GLN A 50 0.54 4.18 8.32
CA GLN A 50 0.80 3.81 6.92
C GLN A 50 -0.16 2.73 6.41
N GLY A 51 -0.46 1.73 7.22
CA GLY A 51 -1.42 0.68 6.89
C GLY A 51 -2.83 1.24 6.67
N ASP A 52 -3.24 2.19 7.51
CA ASP A 52 -4.56 2.80 7.44
C ASP A 52 -4.72 3.67 6.19
N PHE A 53 -3.65 4.28 5.69
CA PHE A 53 -3.67 4.98 4.40
C PHE A 53 -3.90 4.02 3.23
N VAL A 54 -3.32 2.83 3.27
CA VAL A 54 -3.57 1.79 2.25
C VAL A 54 -5.03 1.35 2.30
N ILE A 55 -5.55 1.08 3.50
CA ILE A 55 -6.95 0.69 3.71
C ILE A 55 -7.88 1.81 3.23
N MET A 56 -7.60 3.08 3.58
CA MET A 56 -8.38 4.23 3.12
C MET A 56 -8.43 4.33 1.60
N GLY A 57 -7.31 4.09 0.91
CA GLY A 57 -7.28 4.00 -0.56
C GLY A 57 -8.21 2.91 -1.09
N GLY A 58 -8.26 1.75 -0.42
CA GLY A 58 -9.20 0.66 -0.74
C GLY A 58 -10.66 1.08 -0.60
N TYR A 59 -11.03 1.73 0.51
CA TYR A 59 -12.39 2.22 0.74
C TYR A 59 -12.80 3.32 -0.25
N ILE A 60 -11.89 4.20 -0.66
CA ILE A 60 -12.15 5.17 -1.73
C ILE A 60 -12.41 4.44 -3.05
N THR A 61 -11.64 3.39 -3.38
CA THR A 61 -11.89 2.55 -4.56
C THR A 61 -13.27 1.93 -4.50
N TYR A 62 -13.63 1.34 -3.36
CA TYR A 62 -14.95 0.76 -3.13
C TYR A 62 -16.06 1.79 -3.37
N THR A 63 -15.95 2.98 -2.78
CA THR A 63 -16.96 4.06 -2.96
C THR A 63 -17.12 4.46 -4.41
N LEU A 64 -16.03 4.59 -5.16
CA LEU A 64 -16.06 4.95 -6.57
C LEU A 64 -16.64 3.83 -7.45
N SER A 65 -16.56 2.58 -7.02
CA SER A 65 -17.13 1.43 -7.74
C SER A 65 -18.61 1.22 -7.49
N GLN A 66 -19.19 1.86 -6.46
CA GLN A 66 -20.62 1.75 -6.14
C GLN A 66 -21.47 2.74 -6.94
N PRO A 67 -22.79 2.46 -7.12
CA PRO A 67 -23.74 3.42 -7.67
C PRO A 67 -23.76 4.73 -6.86
N PRO A 68 -23.91 5.89 -7.48
CA PRO A 68 -24.17 6.11 -8.91
C PRO A 68 -22.93 6.17 -9.80
N ILE A 69 -21.71 6.14 -9.26
CA ILE A 69 -20.46 6.38 -10.01
C ILE A 69 -20.12 5.18 -10.90
N ASN A 70 -20.18 3.95 -10.37
CA ASN A 70 -19.88 2.69 -11.08
C ASN A 70 -18.53 2.71 -11.83
N LEU A 71 -17.50 3.33 -11.24
CA LEU A 71 -16.20 3.44 -11.87
C LEU A 71 -15.41 2.13 -11.67
N HIS A 72 -14.89 1.60 -12.78
CA HIS A 72 -14.04 0.41 -12.70
C HIS A 72 -12.82 0.64 -11.79
N PRO A 73 -12.48 -0.28 -10.87
CA PRO A 73 -11.40 -0.09 -9.87
C PRO A 73 -10.05 0.34 -10.46
N ILE A 74 -9.67 -0.16 -11.64
CA ILE A 74 -8.42 0.26 -12.31
C ILE A 74 -8.47 1.73 -12.74
N LEU A 75 -9.62 2.20 -13.23
CA LEU A 75 -9.78 3.59 -13.65
C LEU A 75 -9.85 4.55 -12.47
N SER A 76 -10.17 4.08 -11.28
CA SER A 76 -10.14 4.88 -10.06
C SER A 76 -8.73 5.23 -9.57
N ILE A 77 -7.69 4.48 -9.98
CA ILE A 77 -6.30 4.65 -9.49
C ILE A 77 -5.78 6.09 -9.64
N PRO A 78 -5.90 6.79 -10.78
CA PRO A 78 -5.45 8.18 -10.90
C PRO A 78 -6.20 9.13 -9.96
N ILE A 79 -7.49 8.91 -9.77
CA ILE A 79 -8.33 9.73 -8.88
C ILE A 79 -7.89 9.54 -7.43
N ILE A 80 -7.70 8.28 -7.02
CA ILE A 80 -7.23 7.93 -5.67
C ILE A 80 -5.85 8.51 -5.43
N PHE A 81 -4.95 8.43 -6.41
CA PHE A 81 -3.63 9.02 -6.30
C PHE A 81 -3.69 10.52 -5.98
N VAL A 82 -4.53 11.28 -6.69
CA VAL A 82 -4.73 12.71 -6.46
C VAL A 82 -5.35 12.96 -5.09
N LEU A 83 -6.40 12.22 -4.72
CA LEU A 83 -7.08 12.38 -3.43
C LEU A 83 -6.12 12.07 -2.26
N MET A 84 -5.37 10.97 -2.34
CA MET A 84 -4.40 10.59 -1.33
C MET A 84 -3.21 11.55 -1.26
N PHE A 85 -2.80 12.12 -2.39
CA PHE A 85 -1.78 13.17 -2.43
C PHE A 85 -2.25 14.44 -1.69
N VAL A 86 -3.46 14.91 -1.98
CA VAL A 86 -4.05 16.08 -1.31
C VAL A 86 -4.25 15.82 0.19
N PHE A 87 -4.72 14.63 0.54
CA PHE A 87 -4.87 14.20 1.93
C PHE A 87 -3.52 14.18 2.66
N GLY A 88 -2.51 13.55 2.08
CA GLY A 88 -1.16 13.49 2.64
C GLY A 88 -0.51 14.88 2.78
N TRP A 89 -0.73 15.77 1.80
CA TRP A 89 -0.29 17.15 1.87
C TRP A 89 -0.97 17.90 3.03
N GLY A 90 -2.27 17.72 3.19
CA GLY A 90 -3.03 18.27 4.32
C GLY A 90 -2.53 17.76 5.67
N LEU A 91 -2.31 16.44 5.81
CA LEU A 91 -1.74 15.83 7.02
C LEU A 91 -0.34 16.34 7.33
N TYR A 92 0.49 16.52 6.32
CA TYR A 92 1.82 17.10 6.52
C TYR A 92 1.72 18.48 7.16
N HIS A 93 0.88 19.38 6.64
CA HIS A 93 0.75 20.76 7.14
C HIS A 93 0.08 20.85 8.51
N THR A 94 -0.86 19.96 8.80
CA THR A 94 -1.65 20.02 10.05
C THR A 94 -0.97 19.30 11.20
N ILE A 95 -0.40 18.12 10.96
CA ILE A 95 0.11 17.22 12.00
C ILE A 95 1.62 17.05 11.87
N ILE A 96 2.12 16.55 10.74
CA ILE A 96 3.48 16.06 10.62
C ILE A 96 4.50 17.18 10.80
N LYS A 97 4.27 18.34 10.21
CA LYS A 97 5.16 19.50 10.34
C LYS A 97 5.37 19.94 11.81
N ARG A 98 4.37 19.71 12.69
CA ARG A 98 4.46 20.06 14.10
C ARG A 98 5.22 19.03 14.94
N VAL A 99 5.39 17.83 14.42
CA VAL A 99 5.94 16.68 15.12
C VAL A 99 7.33 16.31 14.62
N ILE A 100 7.69 16.67 13.37
CA ILE A 100 8.94 16.30 12.71
C ILE A 100 10.21 16.75 13.47
N GLU A 101 10.12 17.84 14.24
CA GLU A 101 11.24 18.38 15.02
C GLU A 101 11.23 17.90 16.48
N ARG A 102 10.25 17.07 16.85
CA ARG A 102 10.13 16.48 18.17
C ARG A 102 10.87 15.14 18.26
N ASP A 103 10.89 14.58 19.46
CA ASP A 103 11.47 13.26 19.69
C ASP A 103 10.71 12.14 18.95
N LEU A 104 11.38 10.98 18.77
CA LEU A 104 10.82 9.84 18.07
C LEU A 104 9.52 9.33 18.70
N PHE A 105 9.44 9.36 20.03
CA PHE A 105 8.27 8.87 20.76
C PHE A 105 7.03 9.74 20.49
N THR A 106 7.19 11.07 20.48
CA THR A 106 6.11 12.00 20.11
C THR A 106 5.61 11.75 18.69
N SER A 107 6.50 11.47 17.75
CA SER A 107 6.13 11.13 16.36
C SER A 107 5.33 9.82 16.28
N LEU A 108 5.75 8.78 17.01
CA LEU A 108 5.04 7.50 17.08
C LEU A 108 3.65 7.68 17.68
N LEU A 109 3.53 8.41 18.79
CA LEU A 109 2.25 8.64 19.46
C LEU A 109 1.28 9.44 18.58
N ALA A 110 1.77 10.47 17.89
CA ALA A 110 0.95 11.28 16.99
C ALA A 110 0.42 10.46 15.79
N THR A 111 1.27 9.64 15.17
CA THR A 111 0.86 8.79 14.03
C THR A 111 -0.01 7.61 14.49
N PHE A 112 0.17 7.09 15.70
CA PHE A 112 -0.72 6.10 16.30
C PHE A 112 -2.12 6.69 16.58
N GLY A 113 -2.18 7.89 17.17
CA GLY A 113 -3.45 8.58 17.34
C GLY A 113 -4.16 8.85 16.00
N LEU A 114 -3.40 9.24 14.98
CA LEU A 114 -3.92 9.41 13.62
C LEU A 114 -4.48 8.10 13.05
N ALA A 115 -3.79 6.97 13.26
CA ALA A 115 -4.25 5.64 12.86
C ALA A 115 -5.62 5.33 13.45
N ILE A 116 -5.78 5.51 14.76
CA ILE A 116 -7.05 5.29 15.45
C ILE A 116 -8.16 6.18 14.89
N VAL A 117 -7.88 7.46 14.64
CA VAL A 117 -8.87 8.39 14.06
C VAL A 117 -9.31 7.91 12.69
N ILE A 118 -8.37 7.53 11.80
CA ILE A 118 -8.69 7.04 10.46
C ILE A 118 -9.54 5.76 10.54
N GLN A 119 -9.14 4.79 11.38
CA GLN A 119 -9.89 3.55 11.57
C GLN A 119 -11.32 3.81 12.04
N GLN A 120 -11.50 4.72 13.01
CA GLN A 120 -12.84 5.04 13.51
C GLN A 120 -13.68 5.80 12.48
N LEU A 121 -13.08 6.68 11.68
CA LEU A 121 -13.79 7.35 10.60
C LEU A 121 -14.23 6.38 9.50
N ILE A 122 -13.38 5.43 9.12
CA ILE A 122 -13.73 4.38 8.16
C ILE A 122 -14.85 3.50 8.73
N ASN A 123 -14.71 3.06 9.99
CA ASN A 123 -15.73 2.24 10.64
C ASN A 123 -17.08 2.97 10.76
N LEU A 124 -17.06 4.27 11.06
CA LEU A 124 -18.30 5.07 11.13
C LEU A 124 -18.96 5.23 9.76
N ALA A 125 -18.17 5.35 8.68
CA ALA A 125 -18.68 5.56 7.34
C ALA A 125 -19.18 4.27 6.66
N TYR A 126 -18.51 3.13 6.89
CA TYR A 126 -18.74 1.87 6.17
C TYR A 126 -19.21 0.72 7.06
N GLY A 127 -19.19 0.90 8.37
CA GLY A 127 -19.50 -0.16 9.34
C GLY A 127 -18.34 -1.13 9.55
N PRO A 128 -18.55 -2.19 10.38
CA PRO A 128 -17.53 -3.16 10.72
C PRO A 128 -17.30 -4.24 9.64
N ASP A 129 -18.17 -4.32 8.65
CA ASP A 129 -18.13 -5.36 7.62
C ASP A 129 -17.05 -5.11 6.59
N VAL A 130 -16.44 -6.21 6.12
CA VAL A 130 -15.44 -6.15 5.05
C VAL A 130 -16.12 -5.78 3.73
N GLN A 131 -15.69 -4.69 3.14
CA GLN A 131 -16.17 -4.23 1.84
C GLN A 131 -15.25 -4.70 0.72
N THR A 132 -15.81 -5.11 -0.41
CA THR A 132 -15.06 -5.59 -1.55
C THR A 132 -15.49 -4.83 -2.81
N ALA A 133 -14.52 -4.26 -3.52
CA ALA A 133 -14.75 -3.67 -4.83
C ALA A 133 -14.63 -4.78 -5.89
N GLU A 134 -15.73 -5.10 -6.56
CA GLU A 134 -15.72 -6.08 -7.63
C GLU A 134 -15.14 -5.45 -8.90
N ALA A 135 -14.07 -6.05 -9.41
CA ALA A 135 -13.43 -5.61 -10.64
C ALA A 135 -13.98 -6.31 -11.90
N GLY A 136 -14.92 -7.25 -11.75
CA GLY A 136 -15.45 -8.04 -12.86
C GLY A 136 -14.39 -8.87 -13.60
N MET A 137 -13.27 -9.18 -12.93
CA MET A 137 -12.16 -9.92 -13.52
C MET A 137 -12.30 -11.41 -13.26
N GLU A 138 -11.87 -12.20 -14.23
CA GLU A 138 -11.98 -13.66 -14.18
C GLU A 138 -10.88 -14.30 -13.34
N ILE A 139 -11.15 -15.53 -12.93
CA ILE A 139 -10.15 -16.42 -12.34
C ILE A 139 -9.65 -17.32 -13.47
N ARG A 140 -8.36 -17.31 -13.72
CA ARG A 140 -7.73 -18.19 -14.72
C ARG A 140 -7.30 -19.48 -14.07
N GLU A 141 -7.70 -20.57 -14.71
CA GLU A 141 -7.35 -21.91 -14.29
C GLU A 141 -6.22 -22.45 -15.21
N PHE A 142 -5.19 -22.99 -14.57
CA PHE A 142 -4.05 -23.62 -15.25
C PHE A 142 -3.94 -25.08 -14.76
N PHE A 143 -3.37 -25.93 -15.58
CA PHE A 143 -3.14 -27.35 -15.28
C PHE A 143 -4.42 -28.10 -14.84
N GLY A 144 -5.54 -27.87 -15.57
CA GLY A 144 -6.80 -28.56 -15.29
C GLY A 144 -7.50 -28.10 -14.01
N GLY A 145 -7.22 -26.88 -13.52
CA GLY A 145 -7.81 -26.31 -12.30
C GLY A 145 -6.96 -26.49 -11.03
N GLU A 146 -5.79 -27.13 -11.13
CA GLU A 146 -4.90 -27.30 -9.97
C GLU A 146 -4.22 -26.00 -9.54
N ILE A 147 -4.06 -25.03 -10.48
CA ILE A 147 -3.54 -23.70 -10.20
C ILE A 147 -4.56 -22.68 -10.65
N THR A 148 -4.98 -21.81 -9.75
CA THR A 148 -5.94 -20.74 -10.03
C THR A 148 -5.33 -19.38 -9.71
N ILE A 149 -5.37 -18.45 -10.65
CA ILE A 149 -4.86 -17.09 -10.47
C ILE A 149 -5.97 -16.12 -10.84
N ALA A 150 -6.38 -15.30 -9.86
CA ALA A 150 -7.30 -14.20 -10.12
C ALA A 150 -6.57 -13.10 -10.92
N ASP A 151 -7.16 -12.65 -12.01
CA ASP A 151 -6.62 -11.56 -12.84
C ASP A 151 -6.39 -10.28 -12.00
N THR A 152 -7.19 -10.04 -10.97
CA THR A 152 -7.00 -8.94 -10.01
C THR A 152 -5.64 -8.99 -9.30
N LYS A 153 -5.17 -10.18 -8.89
CA LYS A 153 -3.86 -10.35 -8.25
C LYS A 153 -2.73 -10.09 -9.24
N LEU A 154 -2.87 -10.56 -10.49
CA LEU A 154 -1.89 -10.35 -11.56
C LEU A 154 -1.76 -8.85 -11.90
N VAL A 155 -2.89 -8.18 -12.10
CA VAL A 155 -2.92 -6.74 -12.37
C VAL A 155 -2.31 -5.96 -11.21
N SER A 156 -2.65 -6.30 -9.97
CA SER A 156 -2.08 -5.65 -8.77
C SER A 156 -0.56 -5.84 -8.69
N PHE A 157 -0.06 -7.04 -8.98
CA PHE A 157 1.37 -7.33 -9.05
C PHE A 157 2.08 -6.49 -10.11
N LEU A 158 1.55 -6.45 -11.34
CA LEU A 158 2.12 -5.67 -12.44
C LEU A 158 2.12 -4.17 -12.12
N LEU A 159 1.03 -3.65 -11.57
CA LEU A 159 0.93 -2.27 -11.14
C LEU A 159 1.94 -1.95 -10.02
N ALA A 160 2.06 -2.83 -9.02
CA ALA A 160 3.05 -2.66 -7.95
C ALA A 160 4.48 -2.61 -8.50
N LEU A 161 4.81 -3.51 -9.44
CA LEU A 161 6.11 -3.54 -10.11
C LEU A 161 6.38 -2.26 -10.90
N VAL A 162 5.43 -1.83 -11.72
CA VAL A 162 5.54 -0.60 -12.53
C VAL A 162 5.73 0.62 -11.64
N VAL A 163 4.92 0.77 -10.59
CA VAL A 163 5.02 1.90 -9.65
C VAL A 163 6.36 1.87 -8.92
N ALA A 164 6.81 0.72 -8.45
CA ALA A 164 8.12 0.58 -7.77
C ALA A 164 9.28 0.97 -8.71
N LEU A 165 9.23 0.55 -9.98
CA LEU A 165 10.22 0.91 -10.99
C LEU A 165 10.19 2.42 -11.29
N LEU A 166 9.01 3.01 -11.45
CA LEU A 166 8.84 4.45 -11.69
C LEU A 166 9.39 5.27 -10.52
N ILE A 167 9.06 4.91 -9.27
CA ILE A 167 9.59 5.59 -8.09
C ILE A 167 11.11 5.44 -8.02
N THR A 168 11.64 4.25 -8.26
CA THR A 168 13.08 4.00 -8.27
C THR A 168 13.79 4.83 -9.34
N PHE A 169 13.23 4.88 -10.55
CA PHE A 169 13.75 5.70 -11.65
C PHE A 169 13.70 7.18 -11.31
N PHE A 170 12.56 7.66 -10.80
CA PHE A 170 12.40 9.04 -10.34
C PHE A 170 13.44 9.39 -9.27
N MET A 171 13.58 8.56 -8.25
CA MET A 171 14.56 8.76 -7.18
C MET A 171 16.00 8.79 -7.70
N LYS A 172 16.36 7.94 -8.67
CA LYS A 172 17.72 7.87 -9.22
C LYS A 172 18.03 9.00 -10.19
N LYS A 173 17.11 9.39 -11.05
CA LYS A 173 17.36 10.27 -12.21
C LYS A 173 16.93 11.73 -12.00
N SER A 174 15.87 12.00 -11.21
CA SER A 174 15.34 13.35 -11.07
C SER A 174 16.23 14.23 -10.16
N ARG A 175 16.16 15.56 -10.36
CA ARG A 175 16.82 16.54 -9.47
C ARG A 175 16.23 16.44 -8.06
N MET A 176 14.90 16.26 -7.97
CA MET A 176 14.19 16.13 -6.70
C MET A 176 14.57 14.84 -5.96
N GLY A 177 14.69 13.70 -6.66
CA GLY A 177 15.16 12.45 -6.05
C GLY A 177 16.60 12.55 -5.52
N ARG A 178 17.47 13.31 -6.17
CA ARG A 178 18.82 13.61 -5.65
C ARG A 178 18.76 14.46 -4.39
N ALA A 179 17.94 15.51 -4.37
CA ALA A 179 17.75 16.37 -3.20
C ALA A 179 17.19 15.56 -2.00
N ILE A 180 16.18 14.72 -2.23
CA ILE A 180 15.60 13.83 -1.22
C ILE A 180 16.67 12.92 -0.61
N ARG A 181 17.50 12.27 -1.41
CA ARG A 181 18.59 11.41 -0.91
C ARG A 181 19.68 12.20 -0.17
N ALA A 182 20.03 13.39 -0.64
CA ALA A 182 20.99 14.25 0.06
C ALA A 182 20.46 14.64 1.45
N THR A 183 19.19 15.02 1.55
CA THR A 183 18.54 15.37 2.82
C THR A 183 18.47 14.16 3.77
N SER A 184 18.21 12.95 3.24
CA SER A 184 18.18 11.74 4.06
C SER A 184 19.55 11.35 4.63
N GLN A 185 20.64 11.68 3.94
CA GLN A 185 22.02 11.41 4.41
C GLN A 185 22.50 12.45 5.42
N ASN A 186 22.22 13.72 5.17
CA ASN A 186 22.61 14.80 6.06
C ASN A 186 21.66 16.01 5.93
N ALA A 187 20.66 16.06 6.80
CA ALA A 187 19.67 17.15 6.81
C ALA A 187 20.25 18.53 7.10
N ARG A 188 21.41 18.60 7.80
CA ARG A 188 22.08 19.88 8.08
C ARG A 188 22.89 20.40 6.91
N ALA A 189 23.47 19.50 6.09
CA ALA A 189 24.23 19.89 4.91
C ALA A 189 23.36 20.18 3.68
N ALA A 190 22.07 19.80 3.71
CA ALA A 190 21.11 20.01 2.63
C ALA A 190 20.33 21.34 2.73
N ARG A 191 20.55 22.09 3.79
CA ARG A 191 20.08 23.48 3.97
C ARG A 191 21.15 24.44 3.50
#